data_b27787eee88fc4b228e3bc48df6e31df
#
_entry.id   b27787eee88fc4b228e3bc48df6e31df
#
_cell.length_a   1.000
_cell.length_b   1.000
_cell.length_c   1.000
_cell.angle_alpha   90.00
_cell.angle_beta   90.00
_cell.angle_gamma   90.00
#
_symmetry.space_group_name_H-M   'P 1'
#
loop_
_entity.id
_entity.type
_entity.pdbx_description
1 polymer ?
#
loop_
_entity_poly.entity_id
_entity_poly.type
_entity_poly.pdbx_seq_one_letter_code
_entity_poly.pdbx_strand_id
1 'polypeptide(L)'
;MNYIKPLFNKNNIKIYFKIHANRLNFDVKNISTSFLHDVKNCHQKFGICGNCKYKIAQDYKNMFDQVIYIGDGLTDRCVADLADVLYVKSESNLEQYCRENNIKYTSFASFLDLYKMFEEEKRNALSWG
;
A
#
# COMPACT_ATOMS: atom_id res chain seq x y z
N MET A 1 -5.29 -14.02 -6.84
CA MET A 1 -6.47 -13.48 -6.13
C MET A 1 -7.37 -14.53 -5.44
N ASN A 2 -6.96 -15.78 -5.42
CA ASN A 2 -7.83 -16.87 -4.94
C ASN A 2 -8.11 -16.86 -3.43
N TYR A 3 -7.37 -16.13 -2.62
CA TYR A 3 -7.54 -16.09 -1.16
C TYR A 3 -8.21 -14.83 -0.63
N ILE A 4 -7.97 -13.67 -1.27
CA ILE A 4 -8.44 -12.38 -0.75
C ILE A 4 -9.95 -12.26 -0.84
N LYS A 5 -10.54 -12.48 -2.01
CA LYS A 5 -12.00 -12.37 -2.21
C LYS A 5 -12.80 -13.33 -1.34
N PRO A 6 -12.44 -14.64 -1.25
CA PRO A 6 -13.12 -15.57 -0.34
C PRO A 6 -13.03 -15.13 1.12
N LEU A 7 -11.90 -14.59 1.57
CA LEU A 7 -11.72 -14.11 2.94
C LEU A 7 -12.66 -12.96 3.26
N PHE A 8 -12.80 -11.98 2.36
CA PHE A 8 -13.73 -10.88 2.51
C PHE A 8 -15.19 -11.36 2.49
N ASN A 9 -15.54 -12.27 1.59
CA ASN A 9 -16.89 -12.84 1.52
C ASN A 9 -17.26 -13.60 2.80
N LYS A 10 -16.32 -14.39 3.34
CA LYS A 10 -16.52 -15.12 4.62
C LYS A 10 -16.82 -14.17 5.78
N ASN A 11 -16.27 -12.98 5.77
CA ASN A 11 -16.44 -11.97 6.83
C ASN A 11 -17.49 -10.92 6.46
N ASN A 12 -18.31 -11.12 5.42
CA ASN A 12 -19.33 -10.19 4.93
C ASN A 12 -18.80 -8.78 4.62
N ILE A 13 -17.53 -8.68 4.20
CA ILE A 13 -16.91 -7.42 3.82
C ILE A 13 -17.18 -7.15 2.34
N LYS A 14 -17.89 -6.06 2.06
CA LYS A 14 -18.13 -5.61 0.69
C LYS A 14 -16.88 -4.96 0.11
N ILE A 15 -16.49 -5.40 -1.09
CA ILE A 15 -15.31 -4.89 -1.78
C ILE A 15 -15.74 -3.76 -2.73
N TYR A 16 -15.37 -2.52 -2.38
CA TYR A 16 -15.58 -1.33 -3.21
C TYR A 16 -14.27 -0.75 -3.78
N PHE A 17 -13.20 -1.54 -3.77
CA PHE A 17 -11.86 -1.13 -4.14
C PHE A 17 -11.21 -2.14 -5.07
N LYS A 18 -10.21 -1.68 -5.82
CA LYS A 18 -9.41 -2.52 -6.69
C LYS A 18 -8.36 -3.27 -5.87
N ILE A 19 -8.22 -4.57 -6.11
CA ILE A 19 -7.22 -5.41 -5.48
C ILE A 19 -6.09 -5.68 -6.48
N HIS A 20 -4.87 -5.33 -6.10
CA HIS A 20 -3.64 -5.66 -6.80
C HIS A 20 -2.89 -6.74 -6.02
N ALA A 21 -2.82 -7.94 -6.56
CA ALA A 21 -2.15 -9.06 -5.93
C ALA A 21 -1.50 -9.95 -7.00
N ASN A 22 -0.44 -10.63 -6.62
CA ASN A 22 0.19 -11.64 -7.45
C ASN A 22 -0.75 -12.84 -7.63
N ARG A 23 -0.64 -13.50 -8.76
CA ARG A 23 -1.40 -14.69 -9.06
C ARG A 23 -0.66 -15.91 -8.53
N LEU A 24 -1.32 -16.71 -7.73
CA LEU A 24 -0.86 -18.01 -7.32
C LEU A 24 -1.43 -19.07 -8.27
N ASN A 25 -0.55 -19.83 -8.89
CA ASN A 25 -0.91 -20.90 -9.81
C ASN A 25 -0.63 -22.25 -9.14
N PHE A 26 -1.63 -23.12 -9.18
CA PHE A 26 -1.52 -24.49 -8.66
C PHE A 26 -1.50 -25.47 -9.84
N ASP A 27 -0.48 -26.29 -9.89
CA ASP A 27 -0.41 -27.47 -10.75
C ASP A 27 -0.32 -28.71 -9.86
N VAL A 28 -0.59 -29.89 -10.42
CA VAL A 28 -0.64 -31.17 -9.68
C VAL A 28 0.63 -31.46 -8.86
N LYS A 29 1.77 -30.88 -9.27
CA LYS A 29 3.07 -31.08 -8.62
C LYS A 29 3.76 -29.82 -8.12
N ASN A 30 3.28 -28.63 -8.51
CA ASN A 30 4.01 -27.38 -8.25
C ASN A 30 3.07 -26.23 -7.90
N ILE A 31 3.56 -25.36 -7.03
CA ILE A 31 2.95 -24.07 -6.76
C ILE A 31 3.87 -23.01 -7.36
N SER A 32 3.34 -22.15 -8.21
CA SER A 32 4.09 -21.04 -8.79
C SER A 32 3.37 -19.71 -8.62
N THR A 33 4.12 -18.62 -8.62
CA THR A 33 3.59 -17.27 -8.50
C THR A 33 3.82 -16.50 -9.79
N SER A 34 2.78 -15.90 -10.35
CA SER A 34 2.90 -14.97 -11.47
C SER A 34 2.82 -13.53 -10.96
N PHE A 35 3.74 -12.69 -11.41
CA PHE A 35 3.80 -11.28 -11.08
C PHE A 35 3.06 -10.46 -12.14
N LEU A 36 2.22 -9.51 -11.71
CA LEU A 36 1.44 -8.66 -12.61
C LEU A 36 2.26 -7.55 -13.26
N HIS A 37 3.39 -7.19 -12.67
CA HIS A 37 4.25 -6.13 -13.16
C HIS A 37 5.68 -6.65 -13.33
N ASP A 38 6.35 -6.20 -14.39
CA ASP A 38 7.74 -6.52 -14.61
C ASP A 38 8.61 -5.79 -13.57
N VAL A 39 9.21 -6.57 -12.68
CA VAL A 39 10.10 -6.08 -11.62
C VAL A 39 11.55 -5.91 -12.08
N LYS A 40 11.89 -6.32 -13.30
CA LYS A 40 13.26 -6.25 -13.84
C LYS A 40 13.75 -4.81 -14.01
N ASN A 41 12.83 -3.87 -14.21
CA ASN A 41 13.10 -2.45 -14.42
C ASN A 41 12.79 -1.59 -13.19
N CYS A 42 12.95 -2.12 -11.98
CA CYS A 42 12.76 -1.34 -10.76
C CYS A 42 13.80 -0.20 -10.67
N HIS A 43 13.34 1.05 -10.74
CA HIS A 43 14.18 2.25 -10.66
C HIS A 43 14.86 2.42 -9.30
N GLN A 44 14.25 1.90 -8.24
CA GLN A 44 14.71 2.10 -6.87
C GLN A 44 15.78 1.11 -6.41
N LYS A 45 16.05 0.05 -7.17
CA LYS A 45 17.09 -0.95 -6.89
C LYS A 45 17.01 -1.59 -5.49
N PHE A 46 15.83 -1.62 -4.88
CA PHE A 46 15.62 -2.20 -3.54
C PHE A 46 15.49 -3.73 -3.55
N GLY A 47 15.73 -4.38 -4.66
CA GLY A 47 15.62 -5.81 -4.81
C GLY A 47 14.34 -6.25 -5.52
N ILE A 48 14.03 -7.53 -5.41
CA ILE A 48 12.89 -8.15 -6.11
C ILE A 48 11.61 -7.88 -5.30
N CYS A 49 10.68 -7.12 -5.89
CA CYS A 49 9.34 -6.93 -5.35
C CYS A 49 8.38 -7.96 -5.94
N GLY A 50 7.56 -8.58 -5.10
CA GLY A 50 6.53 -9.51 -5.57
C GLY A 50 5.41 -8.84 -6.37
N ASN A 51 5.11 -7.58 -6.06
CA ASN A 51 4.16 -6.74 -6.79
C ASN A 51 4.71 -5.31 -6.76
N CYS A 52 4.87 -4.69 -7.91
CA CYS A 52 5.49 -3.37 -8.00
C CYS A 52 4.53 -2.28 -7.52
N LYS A 53 4.59 -1.98 -6.23
CA LYS A 53 3.77 -0.93 -5.60
C LYS A 53 4.08 0.46 -6.17
N TYR A 54 5.34 0.71 -6.54
CA TYR A 54 5.73 1.96 -7.20
C TYR A 54 4.97 2.18 -8.51
N LYS A 55 4.93 1.16 -9.37
CA LYS A 55 4.20 1.24 -10.64
C LYS A 55 2.72 1.50 -10.44
N ILE A 56 2.11 0.81 -9.48
CA ILE A 56 0.71 0.99 -9.12
C ILE A 56 0.46 2.43 -8.63
N ALA A 57 1.29 2.92 -7.71
CA ALA A 57 1.16 4.27 -7.16
C ALA A 57 1.38 5.35 -8.24
N GLN A 58 2.34 5.14 -9.16
CA GLN A 58 2.58 6.03 -10.29
C GLN A 58 1.38 6.11 -11.22
N ASP A 59 0.74 4.98 -11.52
CA ASP A 59 -0.47 4.95 -12.34
C ASP A 59 -1.60 5.74 -11.66
N TYR A 60 -1.77 5.63 -10.35
CA TYR A 60 -2.74 6.42 -9.58
C TYR A 60 -2.40 7.92 -9.54
N LYS A 61 -1.13 8.29 -9.45
CA LYS A 61 -0.72 9.71 -9.53
C LYS A 61 -1.04 10.34 -10.89
N ASN A 62 -1.06 9.57 -11.94
CA ASN A 62 -1.47 10.05 -13.27
C ASN A 62 -2.99 10.22 -13.40
N MET A 63 -3.78 9.60 -12.52
CA MET A 63 -5.24 9.62 -12.57
C MET A 63 -5.89 10.52 -11.52
N PHE A 64 -5.19 10.80 -10.43
CA PHE A 64 -5.74 11.52 -9.27
C PHE A 64 -4.79 12.64 -8.82
N ASP A 65 -5.37 13.72 -8.31
CA ASP A 65 -4.62 14.90 -7.83
C ASP A 65 -3.84 14.60 -6.54
N GLN A 66 -4.29 13.63 -5.75
CA GLN A 66 -3.65 13.24 -4.51
C GLN A 66 -3.62 11.73 -4.35
N VAL A 67 -2.46 11.20 -3.97
CA VAL A 67 -2.25 9.80 -3.61
C VAL A 67 -1.86 9.70 -2.14
N ILE A 68 -2.70 9.03 -1.36
CA ILE A 68 -2.44 8.67 0.03
C ILE A 68 -1.92 7.25 0.06
N TYR A 69 -0.80 7.03 0.70
CA TYR A 69 -0.21 5.70 0.86
C TYR A 69 -0.14 5.28 2.33
N ILE A 70 -0.47 4.04 2.60
CA ILE A 70 -0.42 3.42 3.93
C ILE A 70 0.48 2.20 3.83
N GLY A 71 1.54 2.15 4.63
CA GLY A 71 2.53 1.06 4.55
C GLY A 71 3.21 0.75 5.87
N ASP A 72 3.94 -0.37 5.88
CA ASP A 72 4.68 -0.86 7.06
C ASP A 72 6.01 -1.54 6.70
N GLY A 73 6.17 -2.00 5.49
CA GLY A 73 7.24 -2.89 5.09
C GLY A 73 8.37 -2.24 4.30
N LEU A 74 9.47 -2.97 4.16
CA LEU A 74 10.62 -2.55 3.35
C LEU A 74 10.28 -2.42 1.86
N THR A 75 9.29 -3.17 1.37
CA THR A 75 8.83 -3.08 -0.02
C THR A 75 8.04 -1.80 -0.32
N ASP A 76 7.66 -1.05 0.72
CA ASP A 76 6.93 0.20 0.62
C ASP A 76 7.85 1.42 0.44
N ARG A 77 9.17 1.24 0.61
CA ARG A 77 10.18 2.31 0.48
C ARG A 77 10.09 3.04 -0.85
N CYS A 78 9.87 2.30 -1.93
CA CYS A 78 9.80 2.86 -3.27
C CYS A 78 8.60 3.78 -3.51
N VAL A 79 7.58 3.71 -2.66
CA VAL A 79 6.37 4.55 -2.74
C VAL A 79 6.45 5.72 -1.77
N ALA A 80 7.30 5.64 -0.75
CA ALA A 80 7.39 6.63 0.31
C ALA A 80 7.66 8.06 -0.22
N ASP A 81 8.53 8.20 -1.21
CA ASP A 81 8.84 9.49 -1.86
C ASP A 81 7.78 9.92 -2.90
N LEU A 82 6.98 8.97 -3.38
CA LEU A 82 6.01 9.23 -4.44
C LEU A 82 4.66 9.70 -3.90
N ALA A 83 4.27 9.23 -2.73
CA ALA A 83 2.99 9.56 -2.12
C ALA A 83 2.90 11.03 -1.72
N ASP A 84 1.74 11.65 -1.92
CA ASP A 84 1.49 13.01 -1.47
C ASP A 84 1.25 13.06 0.05
N VAL A 85 0.63 12.02 0.58
CA VAL A 85 0.44 11.80 2.01
C VAL A 85 0.85 10.37 2.35
N LEU A 86 1.71 10.22 3.35
CA LEU A 86 2.24 8.93 3.77
C LEU A 86 1.87 8.64 5.23
N TYR A 87 1.13 7.56 5.44
CA TYR A 87 0.87 6.99 6.75
C TYR A 87 1.72 5.74 6.95
N VAL A 88 2.45 5.69 8.05
CA VAL A 88 3.40 4.60 8.33
C VAL A 88 3.07 3.95 9.65
N LYS A 89 3.03 2.62 9.65
CA LYS A 89 2.87 1.84 10.88
C LYS A 89 4.03 2.12 11.83
N SER A 90 3.73 2.52 13.06
CA SER A 90 4.73 2.77 14.10
C SER A 90 5.58 1.52 14.39
N GLU A 91 6.83 1.73 14.72
CA GLU A 91 7.80 0.68 15.01
C GLU A 91 8.05 -0.30 13.85
N SER A 92 7.76 0.14 12.62
CA SER A 92 7.94 -0.67 11.42
C SER A 92 9.27 -0.37 10.70
N ASN A 93 9.66 -1.28 9.82
CA ASN A 93 10.84 -1.08 8.97
C ASN A 93 10.69 0.13 8.04
N LEU A 94 9.47 0.44 7.60
CA LEU A 94 9.22 1.61 6.79
C LEU A 94 9.39 2.89 7.61
N GLU A 95 8.96 2.90 8.86
CA GLU A 95 9.15 4.06 9.74
C GLU A 95 10.63 4.37 9.97
N GLN A 96 11.42 3.34 10.24
CA GLN A 96 12.87 3.48 10.35
C GLN A 96 13.48 4.08 9.09
N TYR A 97 13.13 3.55 7.93
CA TYR A 97 13.58 4.06 6.63
C TYR A 97 13.21 5.54 6.42
N CYS A 98 11.97 5.92 6.74
CA CYS A 98 11.53 7.31 6.61
C CYS A 98 12.33 8.26 7.51
N ARG A 99 12.61 7.86 8.76
CA ARG A 99 13.45 8.64 9.67
C ARG A 99 14.88 8.82 9.14
N GLU A 100 15.49 7.74 8.68
CA GLU A 100 16.87 7.75 8.17
C GLU A 100 17.03 8.58 6.89
N ASN A 101 15.96 8.71 6.10
CA ASN A 101 15.97 9.42 4.83
C ASN A 101 15.23 10.77 4.86
N ASN A 102 14.82 11.25 6.03
CA ASN A 102 14.10 12.50 6.22
C ASN A 102 12.81 12.61 5.39
N ILE A 103 12.10 11.51 5.20
CA ILE A 103 10.83 11.45 4.50
C ILE A 103 9.71 11.84 5.45
N LYS A 104 8.85 12.79 5.05
CA LYS A 104 7.70 13.21 5.85
C LYS A 104 6.62 12.12 5.87
N TYR A 105 6.14 11.78 7.06
CA TYR A 105 5.08 10.81 7.24
C TYR A 105 4.25 11.11 8.51
N THR A 106 3.11 10.47 8.61
CA THR A 106 2.30 10.41 9.83
C THR A 106 2.30 8.98 10.36
N SER A 107 2.69 8.79 11.62
CA SER A 107 2.72 7.47 12.26
C SER A 107 1.36 7.09 12.80
N PHE A 108 1.01 5.80 12.71
CA PHE A 108 -0.18 5.23 13.32
C PHE A 108 0.14 3.91 14.03
N ALA A 109 -0.48 3.67 15.19
CA ALA A 109 -0.24 2.46 15.98
C ALA A 109 -1.13 1.28 15.55
N SER A 110 -2.36 1.56 15.13
CA SER A 110 -3.32 0.55 14.68
C SER A 110 -4.21 1.10 13.57
N PHE A 111 -4.88 0.22 12.83
CA PHE A 111 -5.87 0.66 11.84
C PHE A 111 -7.05 1.41 12.47
N LEU A 112 -7.38 1.14 13.73
CA LEU A 112 -8.39 1.92 14.46
C LEU A 112 -7.93 3.36 14.68
N ASP A 113 -6.66 3.57 15.02
CA ASP A 113 -6.09 4.91 15.16
C ASP A 113 -6.10 5.65 13.82
N LEU A 114 -5.69 4.96 12.76
CA LEU A 114 -5.72 5.52 11.41
C LEU A 114 -7.15 5.92 10.99
N TYR A 115 -8.13 5.08 11.28
CA TYR A 115 -9.54 5.39 11.03
C TYR A 115 -10.00 6.65 11.77
N LYS A 116 -9.63 6.79 13.05
CA LYS A 116 -9.94 8.00 13.84
C LYS A 116 -9.28 9.25 13.25
N MET A 117 -8.03 9.16 12.78
CA MET A 117 -7.35 10.27 12.11
C MET A 117 -8.12 10.73 10.86
N PHE A 118 -8.56 9.80 10.01
CA PHE A 118 -9.38 10.13 8.84
C PHE A 118 -10.73 10.75 9.20
N GLU A 119 -11.38 10.27 10.24
CA GLU A 119 -12.65 10.85 10.70
C GLU A 119 -12.46 12.29 11.23
N GLU A 120 -11.36 12.57 11.90
CA GLU A 120 -11.01 13.92 12.36
C GLU A 120 -10.70 14.86 11.18
N GLU A 121 -9.90 14.42 10.22
CA GLU A 121 -9.62 15.19 9.01
C GLU A 121 -10.89 15.52 8.24
N LYS A 122 -11.79 14.55 8.08
CA LYS A 122 -13.08 14.73 7.43
C LYS A 122 -13.94 15.75 8.15
N ARG A 123 -14.01 15.69 9.47
CA ARG A 123 -14.76 16.67 10.30
C ARG A 123 -14.16 18.08 10.16
N ASN A 124 -12.83 18.19 10.17
CA ASN A 124 -12.16 19.47 9.99
C ASN A 124 -12.41 20.05 8.60
N ALA A 125 -12.36 19.25 7.55
CA ALA A 125 -12.66 19.67 6.19
C ALA A 125 -14.12 20.16 6.05
N LEU A 126 -15.09 19.53 6.71
CA LEU A 126 -16.50 19.97 6.72
C LEU A 126 -16.71 21.25 7.52
N SER A 127 -15.89 21.54 8.55
CA SER A 127 -15.98 22.77 9.36
C SER A 127 -15.43 24.00 8.63
N TRP A 128 -14.65 23.84 7.58
CA TRP A 128 -14.09 24.93 6.76
C TRP A 128 -14.96 25.30 5.54
N GLY A 129 -15.93 24.51 5.26
CA GLY A 129 -16.92 24.73 4.21
C GLY A 129 -18.16 25.40 4.73
#